data_ddd53d50e0e9748465331432c85474c4
#
_entry.id   ddd53d50e0e9748465331432c85474c4
#
_cell.length_a   1.000
_cell.length_b   1.000
_cell.length_c   1.000
_cell.angle_alpha   90.00
_cell.angle_beta   90.00
_cell.angle_gamma   90.00
#
_symmetry.space_group_name_H-M   'P 1'
#
loop_
_entity.id
_entity.type
_entity.pdbx_description
1 polymer ?
#
loop_
_entity_poly.entity_id
_entity_poly.type
_entity_poly.pdbx_seq_one_letter_code
_entity_poly.pdbx_strand_id
1 'polypeptide(L)'
;MYSSCQFQKYLVEFFGTLFFLYIIISVGNPIAIGAALTLSIFLGGKISGGNFNPAVTIMMTMAKKMKMVDAFPYIVAQVLGGLVALQLYKMLY
;
A
#
# COMPACT_ATOMS: atom_id res chain seq x y z
N MET A 1 -4.66 -21.78 -7.11
CA MET A 1 -5.79 -20.86 -7.33
C MET A 1 -5.83 -19.82 -6.22
N TYR A 2 -6.00 -18.57 -6.57
CA TYR A 2 -6.16 -17.53 -5.58
C TYR A 2 -7.48 -17.67 -4.85
N SER A 3 -7.42 -17.59 -3.54
CA SER A 3 -8.64 -17.37 -2.76
C SER A 3 -9.02 -15.90 -2.86
N SER A 4 -10.30 -15.58 -2.65
CA SER A 4 -10.74 -14.20 -2.58
C SER A 4 -10.02 -13.43 -1.47
N CYS A 5 -9.60 -14.16 -0.42
CA CYS A 5 -8.86 -13.57 0.69
C CYS A 5 -7.49 -13.02 0.25
N GLN A 6 -6.76 -13.74 -0.61
CA GLN A 6 -5.48 -13.27 -1.14
C GLN A 6 -5.66 -12.09 -2.07
N PHE A 7 -6.68 -12.13 -2.92
CA PHE A 7 -6.98 -11.02 -3.81
C PHE A 7 -7.33 -9.77 -3.02
N GLN A 8 -8.10 -9.91 -1.93
CA GLN A 8 -8.44 -8.80 -1.06
C GLN A 8 -7.18 -8.13 -0.47
N LYS A 9 -6.19 -8.93 -0.08
CA LYS A 9 -4.93 -8.40 0.45
C LYS A 9 -4.24 -7.50 -0.58
N TYR A 10 -4.20 -7.92 -1.83
CA TYR A 10 -3.54 -7.15 -2.89
C TYR A 10 -4.31 -5.86 -3.20
N LEU A 11 -5.64 -5.92 -3.19
CA LEU A 11 -6.46 -4.72 -3.39
C LEU A 11 -6.26 -3.72 -2.25
N VAL A 12 -6.18 -4.19 -1.03
CA VAL A 12 -5.95 -3.33 0.13
C VAL A 12 -4.57 -2.65 0.01
N GLU A 13 -3.54 -3.41 -0.39
CA GLU A 13 -2.22 -2.82 -0.58
C GLU A 13 -2.21 -1.80 -1.70
N PHE A 14 -2.93 -2.06 -2.78
CA PHE A 14 -3.03 -1.12 -3.89
C PHE A 14 -3.73 0.18 -3.46
N PHE A 15 -4.94 0.08 -2.91
CA PHE A 15 -5.73 1.27 -2.57
C PHE A 15 -5.14 2.02 -1.37
N GLY A 16 -4.61 1.30 -0.40
CA GLY A 16 -3.97 1.93 0.76
C GLY A 16 -2.72 2.70 0.36
N THR A 17 -1.89 2.11 -0.50
CA THR A 17 -0.70 2.78 -1.02
C THR A 17 -1.08 3.97 -1.89
N LEU A 18 -2.09 3.81 -2.74
CA LEU A 18 -2.59 4.91 -3.57
C LEU A 18 -2.97 6.10 -2.71
N PHE A 19 -3.79 5.89 -1.68
CA PHE A 19 -4.22 6.97 -0.79
C PHE A 19 -3.04 7.60 -0.05
N PHE A 20 -2.18 6.77 0.52
CA PHE A 20 -1.02 7.22 1.26
C PHE A 20 -0.09 8.07 0.38
N LEU A 21 0.26 7.58 -0.80
CA LEU A 21 1.15 8.30 -1.70
C LEU A 21 0.48 9.52 -2.34
N TYR A 22 -0.83 9.47 -2.56
CA TYR A 22 -1.55 10.64 -3.03
C TYR A 22 -1.45 11.80 -2.04
N ILE A 23 -1.57 11.51 -0.75
CA ILE A 23 -1.41 12.56 0.27
C ILE A 23 0.02 13.09 0.29
N ILE A 24 1.01 12.24 0.06
CA ILE A 24 2.41 12.69 -0.03
C ILE A 24 2.56 13.73 -1.12
N ILE A 25 2.07 13.44 -2.32
CA ILE A 25 2.32 14.30 -3.48
C ILE A 25 1.41 15.53 -3.50
N SER A 26 0.18 15.41 -2.99
CA SER A 26 -0.79 16.50 -3.10
C SER A 26 -0.78 17.44 -1.90
N VAL A 27 -0.54 16.93 -0.71
CA VAL A 27 -0.57 17.73 0.53
C VAL A 27 0.84 18.03 1.02
N GLY A 28 1.68 17.00 1.11
CA GLY A 28 3.09 17.17 1.48
C GLY A 28 3.36 17.51 2.93
N ASN A 29 2.34 17.63 3.76
CA ASN A 29 2.48 17.96 5.18
C ASN A 29 2.77 16.68 5.97
N PRO A 30 3.79 16.65 6.83
CA PRO A 30 4.15 15.42 7.54
C PRO A 30 3.05 14.88 8.44
N ILE A 31 2.25 15.74 9.07
CA ILE A 31 1.13 15.27 9.90
C ILE A 31 0.07 14.60 9.03
N ALA A 32 -0.28 15.20 7.90
CA ALA A 32 -1.24 14.63 6.97
C ALA A 32 -0.75 13.29 6.41
N ILE A 33 0.54 13.21 6.06
CA ILE A 33 1.15 11.98 5.53
C ILE A 33 1.10 10.89 6.58
N GLY A 34 1.51 11.18 7.81
CA GLY A 34 1.45 10.22 8.91
C GLY A 34 0.03 9.78 9.21
N ALA A 35 -0.92 10.71 9.18
CA ALA A 35 -2.33 10.41 9.39
C ALA A 35 -2.88 9.50 8.27
N ALA A 36 -2.48 9.74 7.02
CA ALA A 36 -2.90 8.92 5.90
C ALA A 36 -2.41 7.48 6.04
N LEU A 37 -1.14 7.29 6.43
CA LEU A 37 -0.58 5.97 6.68
C LEU A 37 -1.29 5.31 7.86
N THR A 38 -1.49 6.03 8.94
CA THR A 38 -2.20 5.53 10.12
C THR A 38 -3.59 5.04 9.74
N LEU A 39 -4.33 5.84 8.98
CA LEU A 39 -5.68 5.47 8.55
C LEU A 39 -5.66 4.24 7.64
N SER A 40 -4.72 4.18 6.70
CA SER A 40 -4.59 3.04 5.79
C SER A 40 -4.32 1.75 6.58
N ILE A 41 -3.44 1.79 7.57
CA ILE A 41 -3.13 0.65 8.42
C ILE A 41 -4.35 0.29 9.28
N PHE A 42 -5.01 1.30 9.84
CA PHE A 42 -6.19 1.07 10.68
C PHE A 42 -7.29 0.36 9.91
N LEU A 43 -7.55 0.77 8.67
CA LEU A 43 -8.63 0.21 7.86
C LEU A 43 -8.23 -1.12 7.19
N GLY A 44 -7.00 -1.23 6.73
CA GLY A 44 -6.56 -2.35 5.89
C GLY A 44 -5.63 -3.34 6.55
N GLY A 45 -5.06 -3.00 7.70
CA GLY A 45 -4.02 -3.82 8.32
C GLY A 45 -4.47 -5.21 8.69
N LYS A 46 -5.72 -5.38 9.11
CA LYS A 46 -6.27 -6.68 9.45
C LYS A 46 -6.42 -7.59 8.24
N ILE A 47 -6.54 -7.01 7.06
CA ILE A 47 -6.72 -7.78 5.82
C ILE A 47 -5.36 -8.10 5.21
N SER A 48 -4.49 -7.09 5.00
CA SER A 48 -3.25 -7.25 4.26
C SER A 48 -1.98 -7.20 5.12
N GLY A 49 -2.09 -6.78 6.35
CA GLY A 49 -0.93 -6.47 7.20
C GLY A 49 -0.50 -5.02 7.12
N GLY A 50 -0.99 -4.26 6.15
CA GLY A 50 -0.77 -2.82 6.09
C GLY A 50 0.67 -2.42 5.82
N ASN A 51 1.31 -3.03 4.84
CA ASN A 51 2.69 -2.67 4.48
C ASN A 51 2.75 -1.34 3.75
N PHE A 52 2.03 -1.22 2.65
CA PHE A 52 1.91 -0.01 1.82
C PHE A 52 3.24 0.57 1.34
N ASN A 53 4.26 -0.28 1.25
CA ASN A 53 5.63 0.13 0.94
C ASN A 53 6.44 -1.10 0.54
N PRO A 54 7.09 -1.10 -0.65
CA PRO A 54 7.91 -2.24 -1.07
C PRO A 54 9.05 -2.57 -0.11
N ALA A 55 9.65 -1.56 0.51
CA ALA A 55 10.74 -1.80 1.46
C ALA A 55 10.23 -2.51 2.71
N VAL A 56 9.04 -2.13 3.20
CA VAL A 56 8.40 -2.83 4.33
C VAL A 56 8.08 -4.27 3.93
N THR A 57 7.56 -4.47 2.73
CA THR A 57 7.24 -5.82 2.23
C THR A 57 8.46 -6.71 2.18
N ILE A 58 9.58 -6.20 1.67
CA ILE A 58 10.83 -6.96 1.61
C ILE A 58 11.30 -7.30 3.02
N MET A 59 11.30 -6.33 3.92
CA MET A 59 11.71 -6.54 5.31
C MET A 59 10.83 -7.60 5.99
N MET A 60 9.53 -7.49 5.86
CA MET A 60 8.60 -8.44 6.49
C MET A 60 8.77 -9.85 5.94
N THR A 61 9.02 -9.98 4.64
CA THR A 61 9.28 -11.27 4.01
C THR A 61 10.58 -11.87 4.54
N MET A 62 11.64 -11.08 4.61
CA MET A 62 12.93 -11.54 5.12
C MET A 62 12.88 -11.86 6.61
N ALA A 63 12.03 -11.17 7.36
CA ALA A 63 11.81 -11.45 8.79
C ALA A 63 10.88 -12.66 9.00
N LYS A 64 10.41 -13.29 7.94
CA LYS A 64 9.50 -14.43 7.96
C LYS A 64 8.16 -14.13 8.64
N LYS A 65 7.76 -12.88 8.59
CA LYS A 65 6.44 -12.42 9.08
C LYS A 65 5.41 -12.36 7.95
N MET A 66 5.84 -12.68 6.75
CA MET A 66 5.02 -12.65 5.54
C MET A 66 5.51 -13.74 4.60
N LYS A 67 4.59 -14.36 3.88
CA LYS A 67 4.93 -15.43 2.94
C LYS A 67 5.65 -14.85 1.72
N MET A 68 6.70 -15.54 1.29
CA MET A 68 7.49 -15.14 0.11
C MET A 68 6.58 -15.05 -1.14
N VAL A 69 5.59 -15.92 -1.26
CA VAL A 69 4.71 -15.96 -2.42
C VAL A 69 3.86 -14.68 -2.54
N ASP A 70 3.60 -13.99 -1.44
CA ASP A 70 2.84 -12.75 -1.44
C ASP A 70 3.71 -11.52 -1.72
N ALA A 71 5.02 -11.63 -1.57
CA ALA A 71 5.92 -10.47 -1.68
C ALA A 71 5.82 -9.79 -3.03
N PHE A 72 5.89 -10.55 -4.12
CA PHE A 72 5.85 -9.98 -5.46
C PHE A 72 4.51 -9.30 -5.76
N PRO A 73 3.35 -9.95 -5.53
CA PRO A 73 2.06 -9.28 -5.72
C PRO A 73 1.90 -8.02 -4.87
N TYR A 74 2.40 -8.02 -3.63
CA TYR A 74 2.35 -6.83 -2.78
C TYR A 74 3.14 -5.70 -3.40
N ILE A 75 4.37 -5.97 -3.84
CA ILE A 75 5.24 -4.95 -4.42
C ILE A 75 4.60 -4.37 -5.69
N VAL A 76 4.06 -5.23 -6.54
CA VAL A 76 3.36 -4.78 -7.76
C VAL A 76 2.18 -3.89 -7.40
N ALA A 77 1.35 -4.30 -6.44
CA ALA A 77 0.19 -3.52 -6.01
C ALA A 77 0.63 -2.15 -5.45
N GLN A 78 1.68 -2.12 -4.67
CA GLN A 78 2.21 -0.90 -4.06
C GLN A 78 2.76 0.06 -5.11
N VAL A 79 3.56 -0.45 -6.04
CA VAL A 79 4.12 0.38 -7.12
C VAL A 79 3.02 0.92 -8.01
N LEU A 80 2.06 0.07 -8.40
CA LEU A 80 0.93 0.52 -9.20
C LEU A 80 0.08 1.56 -8.45
N GLY A 81 -0.13 1.36 -7.15
CA GLY A 81 -0.85 2.34 -6.34
C GLY A 81 -0.19 3.71 -6.38
N GLY A 82 1.13 3.74 -6.25
CA GLY A 82 1.89 4.99 -6.34
C GLY A 82 1.80 5.65 -7.71
N LEU A 83 1.89 4.85 -8.78
CA LEU A 83 1.79 5.39 -10.14
C LEU A 83 0.39 5.93 -10.43
N VAL A 84 -0.65 5.26 -9.95
CA VAL A 84 -2.03 5.75 -10.09
C VAL A 84 -2.20 7.03 -9.27
N ALA A 85 -1.63 7.10 -8.08
CA ALA A 85 -1.68 8.32 -7.27
C ALA A 85 -1.07 9.51 -8.02
N LEU A 86 0.08 9.29 -8.66
CA LEU A 86 0.71 10.32 -9.48
C LEU A 86 -0.20 10.75 -10.64
N GLN A 87 -0.80 9.79 -11.32
CA GLN A 87 -1.69 10.07 -12.44
C GLN A 87 -2.90 10.89 -12.00
N LEU A 88 -3.51 10.52 -10.88
CA LEU A 88 -4.64 11.26 -10.32
C LEU A 88 -4.23 12.68 -9.96
N TYR A 89 -3.05 12.84 -9.37
CA TYR A 89 -2.53 14.16 -9.05
C TYR A 89 -2.41 15.03 -10.30
N LYS A 90 -1.83 14.48 -11.37
CA LYS A 90 -1.68 15.20 -12.63
C LYS A 90 -3.02 15.60 -13.26
N MET A 91 -4.04 14.77 -13.07
CA MET A 91 -5.37 15.05 -13.62
C MET A 91 -6.12 16.13 -12.83
N LEU A 92 -5.88 16.22 -11.51
CA LEU A 92 -6.61 17.11 -10.62
C LEU A 92 -5.89 18.45 -10.38
N TYR A 93 -4.60 18.49 -10.64
CA TYR A 93 -3.76 19.69 -10.47
C TYR A 93 -2.92 19.92 -11.72
#